data_17fbce39f1feba2ecd8f827144958f22
#
_entry.id   17fbce39f1feba2ecd8f827144958f22
#
_cell.length_a   1.000
_cell.length_b   1.000
_cell.length_c   1.000
_cell.angle_alpha   90.00
_cell.angle_beta   90.00
_cell.angle_gamma   90.00
#
_symmetry.space_group_name_H-M   'P 1'
#
loop_
_entity.id
_entity.type
_entity.pdbx_description
1 polymer ?
#
loop_
_entity_poly.entity_id
_entity_poly.type
_entity_poly.pdbx_seq_one_letter_code
_entity_poly.pdbx_strand_id
1 'polypeptide(L)'
;DEAQFFRLQGLAYHDGSLYVADAENHALRVVDTKARRVTTLAGNGTQGRDYNGGRSGREQPISTPWDVLVEAGQVFIAMAGTHQIWAYDIGKKIARNYSGNGSEQNLNRADRLLAAWAQPSGLAVGNGDLFVADSESSTVRAIDLTSGATRTIAGGENAQPRNLFAFGDTDGVGEKARMQHVLGVQWWAKENKVIVADTYNHRLKLLDPKTGEVRRWIGSGKPGLRDGNGLDVQFSEPSGFALGPRGKRLFVADTNNHSIRVVDLASLDVTTLQLTGVPAAGKPVAPRSLRLADLPGTPTIRTEPLRLAKGKDGVLMLSLSLPAGHHFTEDAGSGWQGIAGD
;
A
#
# COMPACT_ATOMS: atom_id res chain seq x y z
N ASP A 1 4.14 -28.54 -3.91
CA ASP A 1 4.68 -27.28 -4.40
C ASP A 1 4.50 -26.24 -3.31
N GLU A 2 5.53 -25.47 -2.99
CA GLU A 2 5.49 -24.41 -1.97
C GLU A 2 4.91 -23.14 -2.59
N ALA A 3 3.98 -22.50 -1.87
CA ALA A 3 3.43 -21.23 -2.30
C ALA A 3 4.47 -20.11 -2.14
N GLN A 4 4.59 -19.27 -3.15
CA GLN A 4 5.47 -18.11 -3.13
C GLN A 4 4.64 -16.84 -3.17
N PHE A 5 5.09 -15.82 -2.44
CA PHE A 5 4.55 -14.47 -2.41
C PHE A 5 5.63 -13.48 -2.81
N PHE A 6 5.21 -12.31 -3.33
CA PHE A 6 6.17 -11.29 -3.70
C PHE A 6 5.69 -9.90 -3.29
N ARG A 7 6.40 -9.27 -2.36
CA ARG A 7 6.12 -7.93 -1.80
C ARG A 7 4.68 -7.78 -1.32
N LEU A 8 4.29 -8.64 -0.36
CA LEU A 8 2.99 -8.54 0.30
C LEU A 8 2.82 -7.14 0.91
N GLN A 9 1.62 -6.57 0.76
CA GLN A 9 1.28 -5.27 1.37
C GLN A 9 0.23 -5.45 2.47
N GLY A 10 -1.01 -5.73 2.13
CA GLY A 10 -2.11 -5.80 3.06
C GLY A 10 -2.57 -7.22 3.37
N LEU A 11 -3.12 -7.38 4.57
CA LEU A 11 -3.62 -8.64 5.10
C LEU A 11 -4.95 -8.44 5.82
N ALA A 12 -5.93 -9.33 5.60
CA ALA A 12 -7.17 -9.38 6.36
C ALA A 12 -7.47 -10.80 6.84
N TYR A 13 -7.65 -10.96 8.15
CA TYR A 13 -8.08 -12.24 8.71
C TYR A 13 -9.61 -12.27 8.85
N HIS A 14 -10.22 -13.31 8.33
CA HIS A 14 -11.65 -13.55 8.46
C HIS A 14 -11.94 -15.06 8.47
N ASP A 15 -12.62 -15.52 9.50
CA ASP A 15 -13.14 -16.89 9.65
C ASP A 15 -12.13 -17.98 9.27
N GLY A 16 -10.96 -17.99 9.93
CA GLY A 16 -9.91 -19.00 9.71
C GLY A 16 -9.10 -18.82 8.43
N SER A 17 -9.42 -17.83 7.63
CA SER A 17 -8.74 -17.50 6.38
C SER A 17 -8.00 -16.19 6.47
N LEU A 18 -6.80 -16.11 5.87
CA LEU A 18 -6.04 -14.88 5.72
C LEU A 18 -6.07 -14.48 4.24
N TYR A 19 -6.73 -13.38 3.95
CA TYR A 19 -6.73 -12.75 2.63
C TYR A 19 -5.49 -11.89 2.49
N VAL A 20 -4.87 -11.91 1.32
CA VAL A 20 -3.54 -11.33 1.10
C VAL A 20 -3.51 -10.54 -0.19
N ALA A 21 -3.10 -9.27 -0.10
CA ALA A 21 -2.69 -8.47 -1.23
C ALA A 21 -1.26 -8.86 -1.62
N ASP A 22 -1.12 -9.74 -2.60
CA ASP A 22 0.16 -10.20 -3.14
C ASP A 22 0.58 -9.24 -4.27
N ALA A 23 1.10 -8.08 -3.87
CA ALA A 23 1.15 -6.86 -4.68
C ALA A 23 1.93 -7.02 -5.98
N GLU A 24 3.17 -7.47 -5.91
CA GLU A 24 4.04 -7.63 -7.10
C GLU A 24 3.72 -8.89 -7.92
N ASN A 25 2.96 -9.84 -7.35
CA ASN A 25 2.36 -10.92 -8.10
C ASN A 25 1.00 -10.53 -8.71
N HIS A 26 0.56 -9.28 -8.52
CA HIS A 26 -0.71 -8.78 -9.02
C HIS A 26 -1.85 -9.77 -8.75
N ALA A 27 -1.97 -10.21 -7.49
CA ALA A 27 -2.88 -11.27 -7.11
C ALA A 27 -3.55 -11.03 -5.75
N LEU A 28 -4.84 -11.39 -5.67
CA LEU A 28 -5.55 -11.61 -4.42
C LEU A 28 -5.41 -13.08 -4.06
N ARG A 29 -4.82 -13.36 -2.90
CA ARG A 29 -4.62 -14.71 -2.41
C ARG A 29 -5.43 -14.94 -1.15
N VAL A 30 -5.75 -16.21 -0.87
CA VAL A 30 -6.28 -16.64 0.42
C VAL A 30 -5.46 -17.78 0.96
N VAL A 31 -5.13 -17.70 2.26
CA VAL A 31 -4.46 -18.75 3.03
C VAL A 31 -5.46 -19.35 3.99
N ASP A 32 -5.79 -20.61 3.80
CA ASP A 32 -6.45 -21.41 4.83
C ASP A 32 -5.44 -21.71 5.93
N THR A 33 -5.62 -21.08 7.10
CA THR A 33 -4.64 -21.16 8.19
C THR A 33 -4.60 -22.53 8.85
N LYS A 34 -5.69 -23.31 8.75
CA LYS A 34 -5.79 -24.67 9.28
C LYS A 34 -5.19 -25.70 8.33
N ALA A 35 -5.61 -25.66 7.05
CA ALA A 35 -5.10 -26.55 6.02
C ALA A 35 -3.71 -26.14 5.50
N ARG A 36 -3.21 -24.96 5.86
CA ARG A 36 -1.93 -24.38 5.37
C ARG A 36 -1.85 -24.35 3.85
N ARG A 37 -2.96 -24.03 3.21
CA ARG A 37 -3.09 -24.02 1.76
C ARG A 37 -3.32 -22.60 1.25
N VAL A 38 -2.61 -22.24 0.19
CA VAL A 38 -2.76 -20.95 -0.49
C VAL A 38 -3.52 -21.15 -1.79
N THR A 39 -4.51 -20.28 -2.03
CA THR A 39 -5.29 -20.26 -3.28
C THR A 39 -5.30 -18.84 -3.85
N THR A 40 -5.20 -18.72 -5.17
CA THR A 40 -5.37 -17.44 -5.87
C THR A 40 -6.86 -17.22 -6.15
N LEU A 41 -7.40 -16.10 -5.67
CA LEU A 41 -8.80 -15.71 -5.85
C LEU A 41 -9.01 -14.83 -7.08
N ALA A 42 -8.04 -13.97 -7.39
CA ALA A 42 -7.98 -13.16 -8.62
C ALA A 42 -6.51 -12.82 -8.93
N GLY A 43 -6.23 -12.54 -10.19
CA GLY A 43 -4.88 -12.23 -10.65
C GLY A 43 -4.17 -13.41 -11.32
N ASN A 44 -3.32 -13.10 -12.28
CA ASN A 44 -2.63 -14.10 -13.11
C ASN A 44 -1.09 -14.02 -13.03
N GLY A 45 -0.56 -13.16 -12.16
CA GLY A 45 0.88 -12.96 -11.99
C GLY A 45 1.46 -11.84 -12.87
N THR A 46 0.63 -11.14 -13.64
CA THR A 46 1.04 -10.00 -14.46
C THR A 46 0.16 -8.79 -14.18
N GLN A 47 0.73 -7.59 -14.28
CA GLN A 47 -0.01 -6.35 -14.08
C GLN A 47 -1.18 -6.22 -15.05
N GLY A 48 -2.39 -6.16 -14.50
CA GLY A 48 -3.61 -6.04 -15.27
C GLY A 48 -3.89 -4.60 -15.71
N ARG A 49 -4.62 -4.47 -16.84
CA ARG A 49 -5.17 -3.20 -17.34
C ARG A 49 -6.68 -3.28 -17.52
N ASP A 50 -7.33 -4.16 -16.78
CA ASP A 50 -8.79 -4.25 -16.74
C ASP A 50 -9.31 -3.30 -15.65
N TYR A 51 -10.13 -2.35 -16.02
CA TYR A 51 -10.72 -1.33 -15.11
C TYR A 51 -12.14 -1.69 -14.65
N ASN A 52 -12.71 -2.77 -15.16
CA ASN A 52 -14.10 -3.15 -14.89
C ASN A 52 -14.22 -4.45 -14.10
N GLY A 53 -13.42 -5.45 -14.44
CA GLY A 53 -13.51 -6.78 -13.87
C GLY A 53 -14.71 -7.60 -14.33
N GLY A 54 -15.03 -8.65 -13.59
CA GLY A 54 -16.19 -9.50 -13.83
C GLY A 54 -15.87 -10.95 -14.22
N ARG A 55 -14.58 -11.28 -14.24
CA ARG A 55 -14.11 -12.65 -14.44
C ARG A 55 -13.74 -13.30 -13.11
N SER A 56 -13.52 -14.59 -13.11
CA SER A 56 -13.18 -15.36 -11.91
C SER A 56 -11.73 -15.84 -11.91
N GLY A 57 -11.19 -16.05 -10.72
CA GLY A 57 -9.88 -16.65 -10.54
C GLY A 57 -8.77 -15.97 -11.32
N ARG A 58 -7.92 -16.77 -11.93
CA ARG A 58 -6.77 -16.29 -12.73
C ARG A 58 -7.15 -15.64 -14.06
N GLU A 59 -8.40 -15.80 -14.51
CA GLU A 59 -8.89 -15.11 -15.70
C GLU A 59 -9.15 -13.62 -15.45
N GLN A 60 -9.26 -13.22 -14.18
CA GLN A 60 -9.39 -11.82 -13.79
C GLN A 60 -8.02 -11.23 -13.51
N PRO A 61 -7.41 -10.48 -14.44
CA PRO A 61 -6.19 -9.74 -14.14
C PRO A 61 -6.51 -8.59 -13.18
N ILE A 62 -5.62 -8.39 -12.22
CA ILE A 62 -5.66 -7.26 -11.29
C ILE A 62 -4.31 -6.53 -11.29
N SER A 63 -4.25 -5.33 -10.71
CA SER A 63 -3.07 -4.48 -10.80
C SER A 63 -2.65 -3.99 -9.43
N THR A 64 -1.58 -4.53 -8.92
CA THR A 64 -0.87 -4.08 -7.71
C THR A 64 -1.82 -3.78 -6.54
N PRO A 65 -2.47 -4.83 -5.96
CA PRO A 65 -3.31 -4.64 -4.77
C PRO A 65 -2.42 -4.27 -3.58
N TRP A 66 -2.79 -3.21 -2.84
CA TRP A 66 -2.00 -2.76 -1.69
C TRP A 66 -2.65 -3.12 -0.36
N ASP A 67 -3.98 -3.14 -0.28
CA ASP A 67 -4.66 -3.56 0.93
C ASP A 67 -5.90 -4.37 0.64
N VAL A 68 -6.33 -5.13 1.62
CA VAL A 68 -7.54 -5.95 1.58
C VAL A 68 -8.30 -5.86 2.90
N LEU A 69 -9.62 -5.83 2.79
CA LEU A 69 -10.53 -5.82 3.93
C LEU A 69 -11.73 -6.73 3.64
N VAL A 70 -12.11 -7.54 4.60
CA VAL A 70 -13.31 -8.42 4.47
C VAL A 70 -14.48 -7.80 5.22
N GLU A 71 -15.57 -7.56 4.50
CA GLU A 71 -16.82 -7.04 5.07
C GLU A 71 -18.03 -7.55 4.28
N ALA A 72 -19.07 -7.98 4.97
CA ALA A 72 -20.37 -8.40 4.39
C ALA A 72 -20.25 -9.38 3.20
N GLY A 73 -19.36 -10.37 3.29
CA GLY A 73 -19.16 -11.39 2.24
C GLY A 73 -18.37 -10.91 1.02
N GLN A 74 -17.76 -9.74 1.10
CA GLN A 74 -16.87 -9.19 0.09
C GLN A 74 -15.46 -8.97 0.63
N VAL A 75 -14.46 -9.11 -0.25
CA VAL A 75 -13.12 -8.63 0.00
C VAL A 75 -12.93 -7.34 -0.78
N PHE A 76 -12.92 -6.21 -0.09
CA PHE A 76 -12.52 -4.94 -0.68
C PHE A 76 -11.01 -4.93 -0.90
N ILE A 77 -10.57 -4.34 -2.00
CA ILE A 77 -9.17 -4.33 -2.44
C ILE A 77 -8.80 -2.89 -2.78
N ALA A 78 -7.82 -2.34 -2.13
CA ALA A 78 -7.17 -1.10 -2.54
C ALA A 78 -6.28 -1.41 -3.75
N MET A 79 -6.75 -1.09 -4.94
CA MET A 79 -6.09 -1.40 -6.21
C MET A 79 -5.23 -0.21 -6.64
N ALA A 80 -4.05 -0.09 -6.06
CA ALA A 80 -3.15 1.05 -6.30
C ALA A 80 -2.80 1.20 -7.79
N GLY A 81 -2.51 0.11 -8.48
CA GLY A 81 -2.07 0.15 -9.87
C GLY A 81 -3.15 0.53 -10.91
N THR A 82 -4.42 0.61 -10.53
CA THR A 82 -5.51 1.15 -11.38
C THR A 82 -6.24 2.33 -10.75
N HIS A 83 -5.77 2.86 -9.62
CA HIS A 83 -6.40 3.99 -8.93
C HIS A 83 -7.89 3.74 -8.63
N GLN A 84 -8.21 2.54 -8.11
CA GLN A 84 -9.57 2.08 -7.87
C GLN A 84 -9.69 1.32 -6.55
N ILE A 85 -10.90 1.22 -6.04
CA ILE A 85 -11.27 0.22 -5.04
C ILE A 85 -12.01 -0.89 -5.76
N TRP A 86 -11.58 -2.12 -5.58
CA TRP A 86 -12.25 -3.29 -6.11
C TRP A 86 -12.95 -4.07 -5.02
N ALA A 87 -13.89 -4.92 -5.39
CA ALA A 87 -14.54 -5.88 -4.50
C ALA A 87 -14.55 -7.27 -5.13
N TYR A 88 -14.10 -8.25 -4.35
CA TYR A 88 -14.22 -9.66 -4.67
C TYR A 88 -15.39 -10.25 -3.88
N ASP A 89 -16.42 -10.70 -4.57
CA ASP A 89 -17.59 -11.40 -3.99
C ASP A 89 -17.18 -12.85 -3.65
N ILE A 90 -17.15 -13.19 -2.37
CA ILE A 90 -16.69 -14.49 -1.88
C ILE A 90 -17.63 -15.61 -2.38
N GLY A 91 -18.93 -15.36 -2.42
CA GLY A 91 -19.93 -16.34 -2.86
C GLY A 91 -19.90 -16.58 -4.38
N LYS A 92 -19.82 -15.52 -5.17
CA LYS A 92 -19.79 -15.59 -6.64
C LYS A 92 -18.41 -15.85 -7.21
N LYS A 93 -17.36 -15.61 -6.41
CA LYS A 93 -15.93 -15.74 -6.80
C LYS A 93 -15.54 -14.81 -7.96
N ILE A 94 -16.06 -13.61 -7.98
CA ILE A 94 -15.85 -12.61 -9.03
C ILE A 94 -15.31 -11.34 -8.40
N ALA A 95 -14.24 -10.79 -8.98
CA ALA A 95 -13.71 -9.48 -8.64
C ALA A 95 -14.17 -8.43 -9.65
N ARG A 96 -14.57 -7.24 -9.16
CA ARG A 96 -15.02 -6.11 -9.98
C ARG A 96 -14.56 -4.78 -9.40
N ASN A 97 -14.49 -3.78 -10.26
CA ASN A 97 -14.44 -2.40 -9.82
C ASN A 97 -15.64 -2.07 -8.92
N TYR A 98 -15.33 -1.59 -7.73
CA TYR A 98 -16.33 -1.10 -6.78
C TYR A 98 -16.42 0.42 -6.79
N SER A 99 -15.29 1.12 -6.90
CA SER A 99 -15.22 2.59 -6.93
C SER A 99 -13.98 3.06 -7.70
N GLY A 100 -14.16 4.13 -8.45
CA GLY A 100 -13.07 4.78 -9.18
C GLY A 100 -13.14 4.56 -10.68
N ASN A 101 -12.86 5.63 -11.44
CA ASN A 101 -12.86 5.62 -12.90
C ASN A 101 -11.48 5.28 -13.50
N GLY A 102 -10.47 5.05 -12.65
CA GLY A 102 -9.10 4.74 -13.04
C GLY A 102 -8.19 5.93 -13.32
N SER A 103 -8.69 7.16 -13.12
CA SER A 103 -7.85 8.36 -13.19
C SER A 103 -7.21 8.65 -11.84
N GLU A 104 -5.94 9.05 -11.84
CA GLU A 104 -5.21 9.47 -10.65
C GLU A 104 -5.60 10.89 -10.26
N GLN A 105 -6.57 11.03 -9.35
CA GLN A 105 -7.11 12.30 -8.89
C GLN A 105 -7.78 12.16 -7.51
N ASN A 106 -7.84 13.25 -6.75
CA ASN A 106 -8.69 13.38 -5.57
C ASN A 106 -10.09 13.89 -5.97
N LEU A 107 -10.92 13.06 -6.60
CA LEU A 107 -12.21 13.47 -7.14
C LEU A 107 -13.35 12.70 -6.48
N ASN A 108 -14.22 13.42 -5.76
CA ASN A 108 -15.41 12.86 -5.13
C ASN A 108 -16.64 12.95 -6.05
N ARG A 109 -17.54 11.96 -5.97
CA ARG A 109 -18.80 11.89 -6.74
C ARG A 109 -19.90 11.21 -5.92
N ALA A 110 -21.15 11.52 -6.24
CA ALA A 110 -22.32 10.81 -5.73
C ALA A 110 -22.37 9.36 -6.24
N ASP A 111 -21.97 9.15 -7.50
CA ASP A 111 -21.73 7.81 -8.04
C ASP A 111 -20.25 7.43 -7.85
N ARG A 112 -20.00 6.40 -7.06
CA ARG A 112 -18.65 5.91 -6.75
C ARG A 112 -17.85 5.48 -7.97
N LEU A 113 -18.51 5.03 -9.04
CA LEU A 113 -17.82 4.60 -10.26
C LEU A 113 -17.26 5.77 -11.05
N LEU A 114 -17.81 6.99 -10.86
CA LEU A 114 -17.32 8.22 -11.48
C LEU A 114 -16.32 8.99 -10.62
N ALA A 115 -16.10 8.55 -9.38
CA ALA A 115 -15.05 9.09 -8.54
C ALA A 115 -13.67 8.76 -9.10
N ALA A 116 -12.62 9.44 -8.61
CA ALA A 116 -11.25 9.08 -8.91
C ALA A 116 -10.44 9.05 -7.62
N TRP A 117 -9.50 8.12 -7.53
CA TRP A 117 -8.59 7.92 -6.40
C TRP A 117 -7.16 8.24 -6.85
N ALA A 118 -6.37 8.84 -5.99
CA ALA A 118 -4.99 9.14 -6.37
C ALA A 118 -4.09 7.89 -6.25
N GLN A 119 -4.10 7.23 -5.10
CA GLN A 119 -3.47 5.91 -4.93
C GLN A 119 -4.03 5.28 -3.66
N PRO A 120 -5.14 4.53 -3.74
CA PRO A 120 -5.73 3.91 -2.56
C PRO A 120 -4.79 2.84 -2.01
N SER A 121 -4.47 2.94 -0.72
CA SER A 121 -3.42 2.14 -0.08
C SER A 121 -3.85 1.43 1.19
N GLY A 122 -4.82 1.96 1.95
CA GLY A 122 -5.31 1.34 3.18
C GLY A 122 -6.82 1.44 3.31
N LEU A 123 -7.45 0.43 3.90
CA LEU A 123 -8.89 0.28 4.01
C LEU A 123 -9.35 0.03 5.45
N ALA A 124 -10.45 0.64 5.86
CA ALA A 124 -11.14 0.32 7.10
C ALA A 124 -12.64 0.52 6.96
N VAL A 125 -13.45 -0.32 7.61
CA VAL A 125 -14.91 -0.13 7.66
C VAL A 125 -15.35 0.26 9.05
N GLY A 126 -16.24 1.25 9.10
CA GLY A 126 -16.86 1.67 10.35
C GLY A 126 -17.96 2.69 10.12
N ASN A 127 -18.97 2.64 10.97
CA ASN A 127 -20.08 3.60 10.99
C ASN A 127 -20.78 3.81 9.63
N GLY A 128 -20.87 2.72 8.82
CA GLY A 128 -21.50 2.77 7.50
C GLY A 128 -20.62 3.28 6.35
N ASP A 129 -19.35 3.56 6.64
CA ASP A 129 -18.35 4.04 5.67
C ASP A 129 -17.27 3.00 5.40
N LEU A 130 -16.78 2.94 4.17
CA LEU A 130 -15.48 2.40 3.82
C LEU A 130 -14.48 3.56 3.77
N PHE A 131 -13.64 3.66 4.78
CA PHE A 131 -12.53 4.63 4.84
C PHE A 131 -11.37 4.15 3.97
N VAL A 132 -10.76 5.08 3.28
CA VAL A 132 -9.65 4.85 2.37
C VAL A 132 -8.52 5.82 2.67
N ALA A 133 -7.33 5.29 2.93
CA ALA A 133 -6.10 6.05 2.84
C ALA A 133 -5.76 6.24 1.36
N ASP A 134 -5.84 7.46 0.86
CA ASP A 134 -5.55 7.82 -0.54
C ASP A 134 -4.19 8.52 -0.58
N SER A 135 -3.13 7.71 -0.71
CA SER A 135 -1.77 8.11 -0.32
C SER A 135 -1.19 9.26 -1.13
N GLU A 136 -1.30 9.24 -2.46
CA GLU A 136 -0.74 10.31 -3.29
C GLU A 136 -1.46 11.65 -3.10
N SER A 137 -2.75 11.62 -2.78
CA SER A 137 -3.46 12.85 -2.42
C SER A 137 -3.26 13.27 -0.96
N SER A 138 -2.58 12.45 -0.15
CA SER A 138 -2.34 12.67 1.28
C SER A 138 -3.64 12.91 2.06
N THR A 139 -4.70 12.15 1.70
CA THR A 139 -6.04 12.30 2.26
C THR A 139 -6.55 11.03 2.92
N VAL A 140 -7.49 11.20 3.85
CA VAL A 140 -8.42 10.15 4.25
C VAL A 140 -9.77 10.45 3.62
N ARG A 141 -10.26 9.52 2.81
CA ARG A 141 -11.53 9.60 2.10
C ARG A 141 -12.47 8.50 2.55
N ALA A 142 -13.74 8.61 2.20
CA ALA A 142 -14.73 7.58 2.50
C ALA A 142 -15.69 7.34 1.34
N ILE A 143 -16.19 6.11 1.29
CA ILE A 143 -17.34 5.71 0.48
C ILE A 143 -18.45 5.37 1.45
N ASP A 144 -19.58 6.06 1.36
CA ASP A 144 -20.80 5.69 2.07
C ASP A 144 -21.30 4.35 1.51
N LEU A 145 -21.36 3.32 2.35
CA LEU A 145 -21.71 1.97 1.91
C LEU A 145 -23.19 1.81 1.50
N THR A 146 -24.03 2.75 1.88
CA THR A 146 -25.46 2.74 1.53
C THR A 146 -25.72 3.46 0.21
N SER A 147 -25.23 4.68 0.07
CA SER A 147 -25.48 5.52 -1.11
C SER A 147 -24.44 5.32 -2.22
N GLY A 148 -23.22 4.90 -1.87
CA GLY A 148 -22.09 4.85 -2.77
C GLY A 148 -21.39 6.19 -2.98
N ALA A 149 -21.85 7.28 -2.34
CA ALA A 149 -21.22 8.58 -2.47
C ALA A 149 -19.81 8.59 -1.86
N THR A 150 -18.87 9.23 -2.56
CA THR A 150 -17.50 9.40 -2.09
C THR A 150 -17.28 10.81 -1.53
N ARG A 151 -16.48 10.94 -0.50
CA ARG A 151 -16.11 12.23 0.09
C ARG A 151 -14.71 12.20 0.68
N THR A 152 -14.04 13.35 0.71
CA THR A 152 -12.82 13.55 1.49
C THR A 152 -13.20 13.92 2.92
N ILE A 153 -12.61 13.23 3.90
CA ILE A 153 -12.83 13.52 5.32
C ILE A 153 -11.81 14.54 5.78
N ALA A 154 -10.54 14.35 5.44
CA ALA A 154 -9.47 15.27 5.82
C ALA A 154 -8.26 15.17 4.89
N GLY A 155 -7.49 16.25 4.86
CA GLY A 155 -6.31 16.41 4.03
C GLY A 155 -6.62 16.88 2.61
N GLY A 156 -5.59 17.08 1.81
CA GLY A 156 -5.69 17.41 0.38
C GLY A 156 -6.28 18.78 0.08
N GLU A 157 -6.72 18.96 -1.16
CA GLU A 157 -7.39 20.15 -1.67
C GLU A 157 -8.50 19.75 -2.65
N ASN A 158 -9.74 19.75 -2.19
CA ASN A 158 -10.88 19.25 -2.97
C ASN A 158 -11.26 20.14 -4.18
N ALA A 159 -10.96 21.44 -4.10
CA ALA A 159 -11.24 22.38 -5.19
C ALA A 159 -10.36 22.14 -6.42
N GLN A 160 -9.25 21.45 -6.24
CA GLN A 160 -8.26 21.14 -7.29
C GLN A 160 -7.95 19.63 -7.30
N PRO A 161 -8.84 18.77 -7.84
CA PRO A 161 -8.68 17.31 -7.72
C PRO A 161 -7.39 16.73 -8.33
N ARG A 162 -6.73 17.48 -9.20
CA ARG A 162 -5.44 17.11 -9.80
C ARG A 162 -4.23 17.63 -9.02
N ASN A 163 -4.46 18.50 -8.02
CA ASN A 163 -3.39 18.93 -7.13
C ASN A 163 -3.20 17.88 -6.03
N LEU A 164 -2.23 17.00 -6.22
CA LEU A 164 -1.87 15.94 -5.26
C LEU A 164 -0.76 16.39 -4.29
N PHE A 165 -0.30 17.65 -4.40
CA PHE A 165 0.82 18.18 -3.60
C PHE A 165 0.39 18.96 -2.36
N ALA A 166 -0.90 18.89 -1.97
CA ALA A 166 -1.40 19.55 -0.77
C ALA A 166 -1.12 18.73 0.51
N PHE A 167 0.13 18.35 0.72
CA PHE A 167 0.62 17.58 1.86
C PHE A 167 1.31 18.45 2.91
N GLY A 168 1.64 17.88 4.07
CA GLY A 168 2.34 18.53 5.18
C GLY A 168 2.14 17.81 6.51
N ASP A 169 2.38 18.49 7.63
CA ASP A 169 2.16 17.98 8.98
C ASP A 169 1.47 19.03 9.87
N THR A 170 0.18 19.23 9.65
CA THR A 170 -0.61 20.20 10.38
C THR A 170 -1.89 19.55 10.91
N ASP A 171 -2.15 19.71 12.21
CA ASP A 171 -3.42 19.37 12.80
C ASP A 171 -4.50 20.35 12.35
N GLY A 172 -5.74 19.91 12.19
CA GLY A 172 -6.83 20.78 11.73
C GLY A 172 -8.09 20.02 11.39
N VAL A 173 -9.02 20.70 10.72
CA VAL A 173 -10.32 20.15 10.33
C VAL A 173 -10.44 20.14 8.80
N GLY A 174 -10.81 19.00 8.24
CA GLY A 174 -10.99 18.83 6.80
C GLY A 174 -9.73 19.20 6.01
N GLU A 175 -9.85 20.08 5.02
CA GLU A 175 -8.74 20.51 4.17
C GLU A 175 -7.71 21.39 4.88
N LYS A 176 -7.99 21.87 6.10
CA LYS A 176 -6.98 22.59 6.90
C LYS A 176 -5.99 21.64 7.57
N ALA A 177 -6.34 20.38 7.74
CA ALA A 177 -5.40 19.36 8.16
C ALA A 177 -4.42 19.05 7.02
N ARG A 178 -3.18 18.74 7.37
CA ARG A 178 -2.19 18.23 6.42
C ARG A 178 -1.59 16.95 6.97
N MET A 179 -1.47 15.99 6.10
CA MET A 179 -0.81 14.71 6.29
C MET A 179 0.13 14.49 5.12
N GLN A 180 0.96 13.48 5.17
CA GLN A 180 1.87 13.19 4.07
C GLN A 180 1.93 11.68 3.79
N HIS A 181 1.46 11.30 2.60
CA HIS A 181 1.52 9.94 2.08
C HIS A 181 0.93 8.93 3.07
N VAL A 182 -0.36 9.08 3.41
CA VAL A 182 -1.05 8.20 4.36
C VAL A 182 -1.22 6.80 3.76
N LEU A 183 -0.64 5.77 4.39
CA LEU A 183 -0.71 4.39 3.87
C LEU A 183 -1.73 3.51 4.60
N GLY A 184 -2.05 3.80 5.84
CA GLY A 184 -2.94 2.97 6.62
C GLY A 184 -4.04 3.73 7.34
N VAL A 185 -5.20 3.08 7.44
CA VAL A 185 -6.33 3.53 8.25
C VAL A 185 -6.89 2.36 9.05
N GLN A 186 -7.38 2.62 10.27
CA GLN A 186 -8.01 1.63 11.12
C GLN A 186 -9.19 2.24 11.85
N TRP A 187 -10.37 1.67 11.71
CA TRP A 187 -11.53 2.07 12.50
C TRP A 187 -11.39 1.63 13.96
N TRP A 188 -11.50 2.58 14.86
CA TRP A 188 -11.52 2.36 16.30
C TRP A 188 -12.93 2.60 16.86
N ALA A 189 -13.73 1.54 16.87
CA ALA A 189 -15.16 1.61 17.19
C ALA A 189 -15.45 2.18 18.59
N LYS A 190 -14.61 1.88 19.59
CA LYS A 190 -14.79 2.37 20.96
C LYS A 190 -14.82 3.90 21.05
N GLU A 191 -14.00 4.56 20.27
CA GLU A 191 -13.85 6.02 20.28
C GLU A 191 -14.58 6.69 19.11
N ASN A 192 -15.18 5.91 18.19
CA ASN A 192 -15.74 6.41 16.91
C ASN A 192 -14.72 7.27 16.15
N LYS A 193 -13.48 6.80 16.05
CA LYS A 193 -12.38 7.50 15.39
C LYS A 193 -11.72 6.59 14.35
N VAL A 194 -11.00 7.22 13.44
CA VAL A 194 -10.10 6.54 12.50
C VAL A 194 -8.67 6.82 12.95
N ILE A 195 -7.90 5.76 13.17
CA ILE A 195 -6.45 5.83 13.36
C ILE A 195 -5.83 5.90 11.97
N VAL A 196 -4.91 6.83 11.77
CA VAL A 196 -4.27 7.12 10.48
C VAL A 196 -2.76 6.97 10.61
N ALA A 197 -2.15 6.20 9.72
CA ALA A 197 -0.71 6.20 9.53
C ALA A 197 -0.33 7.40 8.64
N ASP A 198 0.15 8.45 9.26
CA ASP A 198 0.72 9.60 8.57
C ASP A 198 2.20 9.29 8.28
N THR A 199 2.37 8.46 7.25
CA THR A 199 3.54 7.60 7.03
C THR A 199 4.83 8.39 6.89
N TYR A 200 4.86 9.39 5.98
CA TYR A 200 6.07 10.19 5.77
C TYR A 200 6.30 11.24 6.86
N ASN A 201 5.30 11.47 7.74
CA ASN A 201 5.48 12.24 8.96
C ASN A 201 5.86 11.36 10.17
N HIS A 202 6.13 10.06 9.95
CA HIS A 202 6.61 9.10 10.97
C HIS A 202 5.78 9.08 12.24
N ARG A 203 4.44 9.15 12.11
CA ARG A 203 3.51 9.20 13.25
C ARG A 203 2.14 8.61 12.97
N LEU A 204 1.40 8.43 14.03
CA LEU A 204 -0.01 8.11 13.98
C LEU A 204 -0.82 9.35 14.31
N LYS A 205 -1.87 9.61 13.55
CA LYS A 205 -2.86 10.65 13.81
C LYS A 205 -4.22 10.02 14.13
N LEU A 206 -5.05 10.78 14.83
CA LEU A 206 -6.41 10.41 15.14
C LEU A 206 -7.37 11.34 14.40
N LEU A 207 -8.27 10.76 13.63
CA LEU A 207 -9.25 11.46 12.82
C LEU A 207 -10.66 11.22 13.38
N ASP A 208 -11.40 12.29 13.61
CA ASP A 208 -12.85 12.25 13.82
C ASP A 208 -13.59 12.29 12.48
N PRO A 209 -14.22 11.21 12.02
CA PRO A 209 -14.86 11.19 10.70
C PRO A 209 -16.14 12.05 10.64
N LYS A 210 -16.72 12.42 11.77
CA LYS A 210 -17.91 13.27 11.86
C LYS A 210 -17.58 14.75 11.67
N THR A 211 -16.48 15.21 12.25
CA THR A 211 -16.06 16.62 12.21
C THR A 211 -14.98 16.89 11.19
N GLY A 212 -14.25 15.85 10.77
CA GLY A 212 -13.03 15.97 9.96
C GLY A 212 -11.80 16.43 10.76
N GLU A 213 -11.88 16.48 12.10
CA GLU A 213 -10.76 16.88 12.94
C GLU A 213 -9.66 15.82 12.91
N VAL A 214 -8.45 16.25 12.57
CA VAL A 214 -7.22 15.43 12.62
C VAL A 214 -6.27 16.03 13.64
N ARG A 215 -5.74 15.18 14.51
CA ARG A 215 -4.72 15.58 15.47
C ARG A 215 -3.59 14.55 15.59
N ARG A 216 -2.42 15.02 15.94
CA ARG A 216 -1.29 14.17 16.33
C ARG A 216 -1.69 13.32 17.52
N TRP A 217 -1.28 12.08 17.52
CA TRP A 217 -1.68 11.16 18.58
C TRP A 217 -0.49 10.38 19.16
N ILE A 218 0.26 9.64 18.33
CA ILE A 218 1.44 8.87 18.76
C ILE A 218 2.56 9.08 17.74
N GLY A 219 3.77 9.26 18.22
CA GLY A 219 4.97 9.48 17.41
C GLY A 219 5.42 10.93 17.36
N SER A 220 6.74 11.12 17.50
CA SER A 220 7.39 12.43 17.55
C SER A 220 7.44 13.14 16.20
N GLY A 221 7.26 12.41 15.10
CA GLY A 221 7.47 12.89 13.74
C GLY A 221 8.93 12.86 13.28
N LYS A 222 9.82 12.32 14.10
CA LYS A 222 11.21 12.04 13.72
C LYS A 222 11.35 10.55 13.44
N PRO A 223 12.00 10.14 12.32
CA PRO A 223 12.23 8.74 12.06
C PRO A 223 13.12 8.11 13.15
N GLY A 224 12.85 6.86 13.51
CA GLY A 224 13.64 6.13 14.48
C GLY A 224 12.87 4.96 15.11
N LEU A 225 13.58 4.15 15.89
CA LEU A 225 13.03 3.01 16.63
C LEU A 225 13.17 3.28 18.13
N ARG A 226 12.21 4.03 18.69
CA ARG A 226 12.17 4.29 20.12
C ARG A 226 10.82 3.93 20.71
N ASP A 227 10.83 3.03 21.69
CA ASP A 227 9.69 2.75 22.55
C ASP A 227 9.43 3.92 23.49
N GLY A 228 8.23 4.04 24.03
CA GLY A 228 7.87 5.14 24.93
C GLY A 228 6.37 5.36 25.00
N ASN A 229 5.98 6.58 25.34
CA ASN A 229 4.57 6.96 25.50
C ASN A 229 4.21 8.13 24.59
N GLY A 230 3.06 8.03 23.93
CA GLY A 230 2.47 9.11 23.16
C GLY A 230 3.44 9.74 22.13
N LEU A 231 3.70 11.04 22.28
CA LEU A 231 4.54 11.79 21.32
C LEU A 231 6.06 11.57 21.48
N ASP A 232 6.50 10.84 22.53
CA ASP A 232 7.92 10.52 22.70
C ASP A 232 8.40 9.33 21.88
N VAL A 233 7.46 8.58 21.29
CA VAL A 233 7.73 7.41 20.44
C VAL A 233 8.37 7.85 19.12
N GLN A 234 9.23 6.99 18.57
CA GLN A 234 9.69 7.14 17.19
C GLN A 234 9.27 5.93 16.37
N PHE A 235 8.70 6.20 15.22
CA PHE A 235 8.44 5.27 14.12
C PHE A 235 9.30 5.62 12.91
N SER A 236 9.38 4.70 11.95
CA SER A 236 9.94 4.99 10.62
C SER A 236 9.00 4.45 9.55
N GLU A 237 8.23 5.35 8.96
CA GLU A 237 7.21 5.07 7.95
C GLU A 237 6.21 3.98 8.39
N PRO A 238 5.45 4.22 9.47
CA PRO A 238 4.41 3.29 9.90
C PRO A 238 3.34 3.18 8.79
N SER A 239 2.82 1.98 8.53
CA SER A 239 1.88 1.74 7.44
C SER A 239 0.62 1.03 7.87
N GLY A 240 0.66 -0.28 8.05
CA GLY A 240 -0.51 -1.11 8.33
C GLY A 240 -0.85 -1.23 9.82
N PHE A 241 -2.12 -1.53 10.10
CA PHE A 241 -2.64 -1.67 11.45
C PHE A 241 -3.43 -2.95 11.64
N ALA A 242 -3.48 -3.43 12.89
CA ALA A 242 -4.45 -4.41 13.34
C ALA A 242 -4.84 -4.17 14.80
N LEU A 243 -6.13 -4.11 15.08
CA LEU A 243 -6.63 -4.12 16.45
C LEU A 243 -6.59 -5.54 17.03
N GLY A 244 -6.06 -5.67 18.21
CA GLY A 244 -6.09 -6.92 18.94
C GLY A 244 -7.52 -7.36 19.30
N PRO A 245 -7.75 -8.66 19.58
CA PRO A 245 -9.10 -9.26 19.72
C PRO A 245 -10.03 -8.59 20.75
N ARG A 246 -9.49 -7.82 21.67
CA ARG A 246 -10.26 -7.11 22.72
C ARG A 246 -10.28 -5.59 22.52
N GLY A 247 -9.77 -5.10 21.38
CA GLY A 247 -9.66 -3.66 21.13
C GLY A 247 -8.83 -2.87 22.16
N LYS A 248 -7.94 -3.55 22.89
CA LYS A 248 -7.07 -2.92 23.90
C LYS A 248 -5.69 -2.58 23.37
N ARG A 249 -5.27 -3.22 22.30
CA ARG A 249 -3.96 -3.06 21.69
C ARG A 249 -4.11 -2.78 20.21
N LEU A 250 -3.25 -1.91 19.70
CA LEU A 250 -3.06 -1.70 18.27
C LEU A 250 -1.67 -2.25 17.90
N PHE A 251 -1.65 -3.11 16.89
CA PHE A 251 -0.41 -3.53 16.26
C PHE A 251 -0.13 -2.63 15.06
N VAL A 252 1.10 -2.17 14.94
CA VAL A 252 1.53 -1.23 13.90
C VAL A 252 2.69 -1.85 13.14
N ALA A 253 2.57 -1.94 11.82
CA ALA A 253 3.71 -2.24 10.96
C ALA A 253 4.60 -0.99 10.87
N ASP A 254 5.72 -1.01 11.56
CA ASP A 254 6.74 0.04 11.57
C ASP A 254 7.76 -0.29 10.47
N THR A 255 7.37 0.01 9.23
CA THR A 255 7.86 -0.63 8.01
C THR A 255 9.35 -0.48 7.80
N ASN A 256 9.88 0.74 7.85
CA ASN A 256 11.32 0.97 7.65
C ASN A 256 12.17 0.62 8.87
N ASN A 257 11.54 0.33 10.01
CA ASN A 257 12.18 -0.28 11.16
C ASN A 257 12.14 -1.82 11.12
N HIS A 258 11.49 -2.43 10.11
CA HIS A 258 11.30 -3.88 10.00
C HIS A 258 10.74 -4.51 11.29
N SER A 259 9.80 -3.82 11.94
CA SER A 259 9.33 -4.17 13.27
C SER A 259 7.81 -4.07 13.37
N ILE A 260 7.24 -4.88 14.26
CA ILE A 260 5.85 -4.70 14.70
C ILE A 260 5.87 -3.99 16.04
N ARG A 261 5.16 -2.86 16.13
CA ARG A 261 5.01 -2.13 17.38
C ARG A 261 3.64 -2.41 18.00
N VAL A 262 3.59 -2.46 19.30
CA VAL A 262 2.36 -2.69 20.06
C VAL A 262 2.05 -1.47 20.87
N VAL A 263 0.91 -0.87 20.62
CA VAL A 263 0.37 0.27 21.37
C VAL A 263 -0.67 -0.25 22.36
N ASP A 264 -0.52 0.04 23.64
CA ASP A 264 -1.60 -0.07 24.60
C ASP A 264 -2.52 1.15 24.45
N LEU A 265 -3.78 0.90 24.07
CA LEU A 265 -4.73 1.98 23.75
C LEU A 265 -5.29 2.72 24.98
N ALA A 266 -4.99 2.25 26.19
CA ALA A 266 -5.39 2.94 27.41
C ALA A 266 -4.30 3.88 27.93
N SER A 267 -3.06 3.42 27.95
CA SER A 267 -1.92 4.19 28.46
C SER A 267 -1.17 4.96 27.37
N LEU A 268 -1.33 4.57 26.09
CA LEU A 268 -0.57 5.01 24.93
C LEU A 268 0.92 4.62 24.98
N ASP A 269 1.25 3.61 25.79
CA ASP A 269 2.58 3.03 25.79
C ASP A 269 2.79 2.21 24.51
N VAL A 270 3.96 2.37 23.91
CA VAL A 270 4.37 1.66 22.71
C VAL A 270 5.62 0.85 22.97
N THR A 271 5.56 -0.42 22.62
CA THR A 271 6.67 -1.37 22.76
C THR A 271 6.91 -2.09 21.43
N THR A 272 8.15 -2.52 21.22
CA THR A 272 8.50 -3.36 20.06
C THR A 272 8.18 -4.83 20.35
N LEU A 273 7.39 -5.46 19.47
CA LEU A 273 7.03 -6.88 19.58
C LEU A 273 8.26 -7.76 19.35
N GLN A 274 8.63 -8.56 20.33
CA GLN A 274 9.68 -9.55 20.18
C GLN A 274 9.11 -10.82 19.55
N LEU A 275 9.54 -11.12 18.33
CA LEU A 275 9.20 -12.36 17.64
C LEU A 275 10.21 -13.45 18.01
N THR A 276 9.74 -14.56 18.57
CA THR A 276 10.54 -15.73 18.89
C THR A 276 10.17 -16.90 17.98
N GLY A 277 11.13 -17.78 17.66
CA GLY A 277 10.89 -18.95 16.83
C GLY A 277 10.66 -18.66 15.34
N VAL A 278 10.83 -17.42 14.92
CA VAL A 278 10.90 -17.08 13.49
C VAL A 278 12.25 -17.58 13.00
N PRO A 279 12.31 -18.48 11.99
CA PRO A 279 13.57 -18.84 11.37
C PRO A 279 14.31 -17.55 10.98
N ALA A 280 15.61 -17.47 11.26
CA ALA A 280 16.42 -16.38 10.72
C ALA A 280 16.11 -16.28 9.23
N ALA A 281 15.82 -15.08 8.75
CA ALA A 281 15.58 -14.85 7.33
C ALA A 281 16.69 -15.60 6.58
N GLY A 282 16.33 -16.61 5.79
CA GLY A 282 17.27 -17.30 4.95
C GLY A 282 18.10 -16.24 4.24
N LYS A 283 19.40 -16.44 4.11
CA LYS A 283 20.24 -15.49 3.35
C LYS A 283 19.42 -15.04 2.14
N PRO A 284 19.29 -13.75 1.87
CA PRO A 284 18.55 -13.29 0.72
C PRO A 284 19.01 -14.17 -0.43
N VAL A 285 18.10 -14.93 -1.02
CA VAL A 285 18.39 -15.60 -2.29
C VAL A 285 18.74 -14.42 -3.17
N ALA A 286 20.00 -14.30 -3.51
CA ALA A 286 20.46 -13.24 -4.40
C ALA A 286 19.45 -13.22 -5.55
N PRO A 287 18.83 -12.07 -5.85
CA PRO A 287 17.86 -12.03 -6.93
C PRO A 287 18.54 -12.75 -8.08
N ARG A 288 17.90 -13.78 -8.62
CA ARG A 288 18.38 -14.44 -9.82
C ARG A 288 18.63 -13.30 -10.78
N SER A 289 19.89 -12.96 -11.02
CA SER A 289 20.21 -11.92 -11.98
C SER A 289 19.68 -12.44 -13.31
N LEU A 290 18.46 -12.09 -13.65
CA LEU A 290 17.97 -12.20 -15.01
C LEU A 290 18.95 -11.32 -15.78
N ARG A 291 19.83 -11.97 -16.52
CA ARG A 291 20.67 -11.21 -17.46
C ARG A 291 19.70 -10.51 -18.39
N LEU A 292 19.86 -9.23 -18.60
CA LEU A 292 19.03 -8.49 -19.55
C LEU A 292 18.93 -9.22 -20.91
N ALA A 293 19.99 -9.95 -21.29
CA ALA A 293 20.04 -10.82 -22.45
C ALA A 293 19.07 -12.02 -22.44
N ASP A 294 18.52 -12.38 -21.27
CA ASP A 294 17.63 -13.55 -21.12
C ASP A 294 16.14 -13.16 -21.24
N LEU A 295 15.82 -11.86 -21.43
CA LEU A 295 14.46 -11.38 -21.62
C LEU A 295 14.11 -11.43 -23.11
N PRO A 296 13.02 -12.11 -23.52
CA PRO A 296 12.59 -12.14 -24.92
C PRO A 296 12.34 -10.72 -25.44
N GLY A 297 12.95 -10.39 -26.57
CA GLY A 297 12.74 -9.10 -27.24
C GLY A 297 13.60 -7.94 -26.73
N THR A 298 14.55 -8.16 -25.82
CA THR A 298 15.47 -7.11 -25.37
C THR A 298 16.53 -6.85 -26.46
N PRO A 299 16.65 -5.63 -27.00
CA PRO A 299 17.70 -5.30 -27.94
C PRO A 299 19.06 -5.31 -27.22
N THR A 300 19.98 -6.13 -27.69
CA THR A 300 21.35 -6.19 -27.17
C THR A 300 22.25 -5.32 -28.04
N ILE A 301 22.80 -4.27 -27.45
CA ILE A 301 23.82 -3.45 -28.09
C ILE A 301 25.18 -4.03 -27.68
N ARG A 302 25.97 -4.52 -28.67
CA ARG A 302 27.36 -4.91 -28.44
C ARG A 302 28.25 -3.73 -28.77
N THR A 303 29.07 -3.33 -27.81
CA THR A 303 30.15 -2.36 -28.05
C THR A 303 31.49 -3.08 -28.11
N GLU A 304 32.47 -2.47 -28.77
CA GLU A 304 33.86 -2.94 -28.68
C GLU A 304 34.32 -2.90 -27.18
N PRO A 305 35.14 -3.87 -26.77
CA PRO A 305 35.63 -3.92 -25.40
C PRO A 305 36.39 -2.65 -25.03
N LEU A 306 35.92 -1.96 -23.98
CA LEU A 306 36.64 -0.82 -23.39
C LEU A 306 37.71 -1.36 -22.45
N ARG A 307 38.99 -1.08 -22.75
CA ARG A 307 40.10 -1.41 -21.85
C ARG A 307 40.34 -0.26 -20.87
N LEU A 308 40.07 -0.48 -19.60
CA LEU A 308 40.42 0.44 -18.55
C LEU A 308 41.78 0.09 -17.95
N ALA A 309 42.64 1.08 -17.72
CA ALA A 309 43.93 0.85 -17.07
C ALA A 309 43.73 0.46 -15.61
N LYS A 310 44.36 -0.61 -15.16
CA LYS A 310 44.31 -1.12 -13.78
C LYS A 310 44.77 -0.03 -12.78
N GLY A 311 43.93 0.29 -11.79
CA GLY A 311 44.30 1.19 -10.68
C GLY A 311 44.05 2.68 -10.93
N LYS A 312 43.25 3.05 -11.89
CA LYS A 312 42.76 4.41 -12.08
C LYS A 312 41.24 4.45 -12.07
N ASP A 313 40.68 5.38 -11.33
CA ASP A 313 39.26 5.67 -11.39
C ASP A 313 38.94 6.30 -12.76
N GLY A 314 37.91 5.77 -13.42
CA GLY A 314 37.45 6.27 -14.72
C GLY A 314 35.93 6.50 -14.66
N VAL A 315 35.46 7.52 -15.34
CA VAL A 315 34.03 7.77 -15.52
C VAL A 315 33.63 7.22 -16.89
N LEU A 316 32.69 6.25 -16.93
CA LEU A 316 32.08 5.78 -18.16
C LEU A 316 30.78 6.56 -18.36
N MET A 317 30.72 7.36 -19.43
CA MET A 317 29.49 8.03 -19.85
C MET A 317 28.83 7.22 -20.95
N LEU A 318 27.59 6.77 -20.70
CA LEU A 318 26.74 6.12 -21.69
C LEU A 318 25.64 7.10 -22.11
N SER A 319 25.60 7.43 -23.41
CA SER A 319 24.49 8.20 -23.97
C SER A 319 23.54 7.25 -24.67
N LEU A 320 22.29 7.20 -24.21
CA LEU A 320 21.25 6.40 -24.83
C LEU A 320 20.26 7.33 -25.53
N SER A 321 20.06 7.10 -26.82
CA SER A 321 19.01 7.77 -27.58
C SER A 321 17.86 6.80 -27.81
N LEU A 322 16.67 7.19 -27.41
CA LEU A 322 15.48 6.39 -27.66
C LEU A 322 14.92 6.71 -29.07
N PRO A 323 14.33 5.71 -29.74
CA PRO A 323 13.59 5.95 -30.97
C PRO A 323 12.45 6.95 -30.76
N ALA A 324 12.03 7.64 -31.80
CA ALA A 324 10.91 8.58 -31.74
C ALA A 324 9.64 7.90 -31.19
N GLY A 325 8.99 8.55 -30.23
CA GLY A 325 7.80 8.02 -29.55
C GLY A 325 8.07 7.15 -28.32
N HIS A 326 9.33 6.96 -27.93
CA HIS A 326 9.72 6.25 -26.70
C HIS A 326 10.28 7.26 -25.68
N HIS A 327 10.02 7.02 -24.41
CA HIS A 327 10.56 7.81 -23.29
C HIS A 327 10.97 6.88 -22.15
N PHE A 328 11.92 7.31 -21.35
CA PHE A 328 12.22 6.63 -20.08
C PHE A 328 11.07 6.90 -19.10
N THR A 329 10.58 5.86 -18.45
CA THR A 329 9.68 6.04 -17.29
C THR A 329 10.54 6.22 -16.04
N GLU A 330 10.23 7.22 -15.23
CA GLU A 330 10.97 7.50 -13.98
C GLU A 330 10.96 6.32 -13.01
N ASP A 331 9.95 5.45 -13.07
CA ASP A 331 9.79 4.27 -12.24
C ASP A 331 10.47 2.99 -12.76
N ALA A 332 10.99 3.01 -13.97
CA ALA A 332 11.81 1.91 -14.46
C ALA A 332 13.20 2.03 -13.84
N GLY A 333 13.44 1.27 -12.77
CA GLY A 333 14.76 1.17 -12.17
C GLY A 333 15.79 0.90 -13.27
N SER A 334 16.61 1.90 -13.60
CA SER A 334 17.71 1.74 -14.53
C SER A 334 18.78 0.87 -13.88
N GLY A 335 18.74 -0.43 -14.19
CA GLY A 335 19.80 -1.36 -13.81
C GLY A 335 20.81 -1.49 -14.95
N TRP A 336 22.07 -1.29 -14.67
CA TRP A 336 23.15 -1.68 -15.55
C TRP A 336 24.11 -2.62 -14.81
N GLN A 337 24.69 -3.55 -15.52
CA GLN A 337 25.63 -4.53 -14.96
C GLN A 337 26.96 -4.42 -15.68
N GLY A 338 28.01 -4.10 -14.91
CA GLY A 338 29.38 -4.21 -15.36
C GLY A 338 29.91 -5.63 -15.05
N ILE A 339 30.49 -6.28 -16.04
CA ILE A 339 31.25 -7.53 -15.83
C ILE A 339 32.73 -7.16 -15.93
N ALA A 340 33.46 -7.24 -14.81
CA ALA A 340 34.90 -7.15 -14.82
C ALA A 340 35.45 -8.53 -15.24
N GLY A 341 36.17 -8.59 -16.35
CA GLY A 341 37.00 -9.75 -16.70
C GLY A 341 38.38 -9.63 -16.05
N ASP A 342 39.01 -10.75 -15.75
CA ASP A 342 40.38 -10.86 -15.20
C ASP A 342 41.42 -10.21 -16.13
#